data_130438ea6ad252397b1bee63202baa1e
#
_entry.id   130438ea6ad252397b1bee63202baa1e
#
_cell.length_a   1.000
_cell.length_b   1.000
_cell.length_c   1.000
_cell.angle_alpha   90.00
_cell.angle_beta   90.00
_cell.angle_gamma   90.00
#
_symmetry.space_group_name_H-M   'P 1'
#
loop_
_entity.id
_entity.type
_entity.pdbx_description
1 polymer ?
#
loop_
_entity_poly.entity_id
_entity_poly.type
_entity_poly.pdbx_seq_one_letter_code
_entity_poly.pdbx_strand_id
1 'polypeptide(L)' 'MPTYRAYLINGDDRVASYKPVDAETDAEALRAARQFVDGCDVEVWHLDRKIGRLEREKK' A
#
# COMPACT_ATOMS: atom_id res chain seq x y z
N MET A 1 -9.20 -9.90 -12.89
CA MET A 1 -7.91 -9.65 -12.27
C MET A 1 -8.11 -9.07 -10.88
N PRO A 2 -7.39 -9.56 -9.89
CA PRO A 2 -7.57 -9.03 -8.54
C PRO A 2 -7.10 -7.58 -8.46
N THR A 3 -7.87 -6.80 -7.76
CA THR A 3 -7.54 -5.39 -7.53
C THR A 3 -7.19 -5.21 -6.07
N TYR A 4 -6.00 -4.70 -5.83
CA TYR A 4 -5.52 -4.39 -4.50
C TYR A 4 -5.67 -2.91 -4.22
N ARG A 5 -5.65 -2.55 -2.95
CA ARG A 5 -5.70 -1.15 -2.55
C ARG A 5 -4.47 -0.82 -1.71
N ALA A 6 -3.81 0.25 -2.09
CA ALA A 6 -2.68 0.77 -1.35
C ALA A 6 -3.14 1.99 -0.57
N TYR A 7 -3.28 1.85 0.74
CA TYR A 7 -3.71 2.95 1.59
C TYR A 7 -2.50 3.75 2.01
N LEU A 8 -2.53 5.04 1.73
CA LEU A 8 -1.44 5.95 2.06
C LEU A 8 -1.68 6.50 3.46
N ILE A 9 -0.75 6.21 4.35
CA ILE A 9 -0.89 6.54 5.77
C ILE A 9 0.10 7.65 6.11
N ASN A 10 -0.42 8.77 6.61
CA ASN A 10 0.43 9.90 6.92
C ASN A 10 1.10 9.73 8.28
N GLY A 11 1.88 10.74 8.69
CA GLY A 11 2.64 10.67 9.93
C GLY A 11 1.80 10.57 11.20
N ASP A 12 0.52 10.89 11.10
CA ASP A 12 -0.41 10.78 12.23
C ASP A 12 -1.07 9.41 12.30
N ASP A 13 -0.59 8.45 11.51
CA ASP A 13 -1.12 7.11 11.46
C ASP A 13 -2.56 7.08 10.96
N ARG A 14 -2.89 7.99 10.06
CA ARG A 14 -4.22 8.10 9.46
C ARG A 14 -4.14 7.86 7.97
N VAL A 15 -5.15 7.20 7.44
CA VAL A 15 -5.26 6.98 6.00
C VAL A 15 -5.61 8.31 5.34
N ALA A 16 -4.68 8.84 4.58
CA ALA A 16 -4.88 10.11 3.87
C ALA A 16 -5.60 9.89 2.54
N SER A 17 -5.26 8.80 1.86
CA SER A 17 -5.88 8.47 0.57
C SER A 17 -5.52 7.03 0.23
N TYR A 18 -5.99 6.57 -0.92
CA TYR A 18 -5.61 5.25 -1.38
C TYR A 18 -5.47 5.26 -2.90
N LYS A 19 -4.73 4.27 -3.39
CA LYS A 19 -4.53 4.08 -4.82
C LYS A 19 -4.88 2.64 -5.18
N PRO A 20 -5.61 2.42 -6.25
CA PRO A 20 -5.86 1.05 -6.71
C PRO A 20 -4.58 0.47 -7.30
N VAL A 21 -4.36 -0.80 -7.04
CA VAL A 21 -3.19 -1.51 -7.56
C VAL A 21 -3.68 -2.78 -8.23
N ASP A 22 -3.38 -2.93 -9.51
CA ASP A 22 -3.70 -4.13 -10.24
C ASP A 22 -2.50 -5.06 -10.20
N ALA A 23 -2.69 -6.24 -9.68
CA ALA A 23 -1.63 -7.22 -9.56
C ALA A 23 -2.23 -8.61 -9.57
N GLU A 24 -1.44 -9.59 -9.94
CA GLU A 24 -1.91 -10.96 -9.98
C GLU A 24 -1.57 -11.73 -8.70
N THR A 25 -0.59 -11.26 -7.96
CA THR A 25 -0.17 -11.89 -6.73
C THR A 25 0.07 -10.85 -5.65
N ASP A 26 0.09 -11.31 -4.40
CA ASP A 26 0.36 -10.42 -3.27
C ASP A 26 1.74 -9.78 -3.40
N ALA A 27 2.73 -10.55 -3.85
CA ALA A 27 4.09 -10.04 -4.01
C ALA A 27 4.13 -8.92 -5.04
N GLU A 28 3.40 -9.09 -6.14
CA GLU A 28 3.35 -8.04 -7.16
C GLU A 28 2.66 -6.80 -6.65
N ALA A 29 1.59 -6.98 -5.86
CA ALA A 29 0.88 -5.85 -5.28
C ALA A 29 1.78 -5.05 -4.35
N LEU A 30 2.55 -5.73 -3.52
CA LEU A 30 3.48 -5.07 -2.62
C LEU A 30 4.56 -4.33 -3.38
N ARG A 31 5.08 -4.95 -4.44
CA ARG A 31 6.09 -4.32 -5.27
C ARG A 31 5.57 -3.07 -5.95
N ALA A 32 4.35 -3.15 -6.48
CA ALA A 32 3.75 -2.00 -7.14
C ALA A 32 3.44 -0.88 -6.13
N ALA A 33 3.02 -1.24 -4.93
CA ALA A 33 2.70 -0.25 -3.91
C ALA A 33 3.94 0.48 -3.41
N ARG A 34 5.11 -0.10 -3.60
CA ARG A 34 6.34 0.50 -3.12
C ARG A 34 6.61 1.87 -3.73
N GLN A 35 6.11 2.11 -4.93
CA GLN A 35 6.30 3.41 -5.58
C GLN A 35 5.56 4.52 -4.84
N PHE A 36 4.62 4.17 -3.99
CA PHE A 36 3.85 5.16 -3.23
C PHE A 36 4.46 5.46 -1.87
N VAL A 37 5.51 4.73 -1.48
CA VAL A 37 6.18 4.92 -0.19
C VAL A 37 7.16 6.09 -0.32
N ASP A 38 6.61 7.27 -0.40
CA ASP A 38 7.41 8.48 -0.54
C ASP A 38 6.84 9.52 0.43
N GLY A 39 7.36 9.51 1.63
CA GLY A 39 6.89 10.41 2.68
C GLY A 39 5.71 9.88 3.46
N CYS A 40 5.26 8.68 3.18
CA CYS A 40 4.14 8.09 3.91
C CYS A 40 4.28 6.57 3.91
N ASP A 41 3.65 5.94 4.90
CA ASP A 41 3.55 4.49 4.93
C ASP A 41 2.44 4.05 4.00
N VAL A 42 2.52 2.81 3.55
CA VAL A 42 1.51 2.26 2.65
C VAL A 42 1.07 0.90 3.17
N GLU A 43 -0.24 0.71 3.32
CA GLU A 43 -0.80 -0.59 3.64
C GLU A 43 -1.48 -1.14 2.39
N VAL A 44 -1.17 -2.39 2.07
CA VAL A 44 -1.74 -3.03 0.88
C VAL A 44 -2.81 -4.01 1.32
N TRP A 45 -3.99 -3.85 0.75
CA TRP A 45 -5.15 -4.69 1.08
C TRP A 45 -5.72 -5.32 -0.17
N HIS A 46 -6.25 -6.50 -0.01
CA HIS A 46 -7.01 -7.19 -1.05
C HIS A 46 -8.38 -7.51 -0.46
N LEU A 47 -9.39 -6.74 -0.86
CA LEU A 47 -10.73 -6.81 -0.29
C LEU A 47 -10.66 -6.49 1.21
N ASP A 48 -11.03 -7.42 2.06
CA ASP A 48 -11.01 -7.21 3.50
C ASP A 48 -9.79 -7.83 4.18
N ARG A 49 -8.79 -8.22 3.39
CA ARG A 49 -7.59 -8.88 3.87
C ARG A 49 -6.38 -7.97 3.74
N LYS A 50 -5.69 -7.76 4.84
CA LYS A 50 -4.45 -7.00 4.82
C LYS A 50 -3.32 -7.90 4.34
N ILE A 51 -2.69 -7.48 3.23
CA ILE A 51 -1.60 -8.24 2.62
C ILE A 51 -0.28 -7.90 3.29
N GLY A 52 -0.03 -6.61 3.53
CA GLY A 52 1.22 -6.20 4.14
C GLY A 52 1.26 -4.70 4.32
N ARG A 53 2.35 -4.23 4.91
CA ARG A 53 2.57 -2.82 5.13
C ARG A 53 3.98 -2.46 4.73
N LEU A 54 4.11 -1.37 3.99
CA LEU A 54 5.41 -0.82 3.58
C LEU A 54 5.62 0.46 4.35
N GLU A 55 6.73 0.53 5.07
CA GLU A 55 7.03 1.71 5.85
C GLU A 55 7.92 2.66 5.04
N ARG A 56 7.66 3.95 5.21
CA ARG A 56 8.46 4.97 4.54
C ARG A 56 9.90 4.87 5.03
N GLU A 57 10.82 5.22 4.16
CA GLU A 57 12.21 5.25 4.52
C GLU A 57 12.50 6.47 5.39
N LYS A 58 13.21 6.23 6.47
CA LYS A 58 13.66 7.31 7.33
C LYS A 58 15.15 7.54 7.09
N LYS A 59 15.48 8.78 6.90
CA LYS A 59 16.88 9.16 6.79
C LYS A 59 17.33 9.83 8.06
#